data_335208e03044ab27c972c4c6e4497451
#
_entry.id   335208e03044ab27c972c4c6e4497451
#
_cell.length_a   1.000
_cell.length_b   1.000
_cell.length_c   1.000
_cell.angle_alpha   90.00
_cell.angle_beta   90.00
_cell.angle_gamma   90.00
#
_symmetry.space_group_name_H-M   'P 1'
#
loop_
_entity.id
_entity.type
_entity.pdbx_description
1 polymer ?
#
loop_
_entity_poly.entity_id
_entity_poly.type
_entity_poly.pdbx_seq_one_letter_code
_entity_poly.pdbx_strand_id
1 'polypeptide(L)'
;PFTGCITAILQFVIILGIFYLVSQPLTYMRKVDSNLIKQYSQEIEQSNVKSSYKEIAVIAYKGSEDSRVYLNMNFLGLDLTKVPMQNLKDPKVYIIPVLYIITMFVNIKINTRLMKTKEQLDKEKEEKAKKKLEATNKDDEKFDAEVVADELPDMQSMTKSMNYMMPIMSIFIGIIAPLGLSLYWLLSNVLNTVERLAISKIFSKKEEA
;
A
#
# COMPACT_ATOMS: atom_id res chain seq x y z
N PRO A 1 21.16 -8.88 1.51
CA PRO A 1 20.29 -8.80 0.32
C PRO A 1 18.97 -9.57 0.53
N PHE A 2 18.96 -10.75 1.17
CA PHE A 2 17.76 -11.58 1.37
C PHE A 2 16.66 -10.96 2.23
N THR A 3 16.99 -10.11 3.20
CA THR A 3 16.02 -9.50 4.12
C THR A 3 15.00 -8.63 3.37
N GLY A 4 15.43 -7.90 2.34
CA GLY A 4 14.51 -7.08 1.52
C GLY A 4 13.50 -7.91 0.72
N CYS A 5 13.93 -9.05 0.16
CA CYS A 5 13.06 -9.95 -0.59
C CYS A 5 12.00 -10.60 0.32
N ILE A 6 12.39 -11.04 1.52
CA ILE A 6 11.47 -11.64 2.50
C ILE A 6 10.39 -10.62 2.91
N THR A 7 10.78 -9.38 3.20
CA THR A 7 9.84 -8.31 3.54
C THR A 7 8.88 -8.02 2.39
N ALA A 8 9.37 -7.99 1.14
CA ALA A 8 8.53 -7.76 -0.03
C ALA A 8 7.52 -8.91 -0.26
N ILE A 9 7.95 -10.16 -0.09
CA ILE A 9 7.06 -11.33 -0.19
C ILE A 9 6.00 -11.29 0.91
N LEU A 10 6.39 -11.02 2.16
CA LEU A 10 5.44 -10.90 3.28
C LEU A 10 4.42 -9.79 3.02
N GLN A 11 4.87 -8.64 2.56
CA GLN A 11 4.00 -7.51 2.18
C GLN A 11 3.02 -7.91 1.07
N PHE A 12 3.48 -8.65 0.06
CA PHE A 12 2.64 -9.11 -1.04
C PHE A 12 1.55 -10.09 -0.57
N VAL A 13 1.89 -11.03 0.32
CA VAL A 13 0.93 -11.96 0.92
C VAL A 13 -0.16 -11.23 1.72
N ILE A 14 0.25 -10.22 2.51
CA ILE A 14 -0.69 -9.38 3.28
C ILE A 14 -1.63 -8.63 2.32
N ILE A 15 -1.11 -8.02 1.25
CA ILE A 15 -1.91 -7.30 0.26
C ILE A 15 -2.91 -8.24 -0.42
N LEU A 16 -2.48 -9.44 -0.81
CA LEU A 16 -3.38 -10.45 -1.38
C LEU A 16 -4.47 -10.86 -0.39
N GLY A 17 -4.13 -11.11 0.87
CA GLY A 17 -5.10 -11.45 1.91
C GLY A 17 -6.18 -10.37 2.07
N ILE A 18 -5.78 -9.10 2.12
CA ILE A 18 -6.70 -7.97 2.21
C ILE A 18 -7.52 -7.83 0.92
N PHE A 19 -6.91 -8.03 -0.24
CA PHE A 19 -7.64 -8.00 -1.51
C PHE A 19 -8.76 -9.05 -1.53
N TYR A 20 -8.49 -10.28 -1.11
CA TYR A 20 -9.52 -11.31 -1.01
C TYR A 20 -10.60 -10.96 0.02
N LEU A 21 -10.21 -10.43 1.18
CA LEU A 21 -11.15 -10.02 2.22
C LEU A 21 -12.13 -8.96 1.71
N VAL A 22 -11.64 -7.97 0.97
CA VAL A 22 -12.47 -6.87 0.44
C VAL A 22 -13.25 -7.28 -0.80
N SER A 23 -12.69 -8.14 -1.67
CA SER A 23 -13.34 -8.60 -2.91
C SER A 23 -14.38 -9.68 -2.67
N GLN A 24 -14.21 -10.49 -1.61
CA GLN A 24 -15.07 -11.62 -1.27
C GLN A 24 -15.52 -11.56 0.22
N PRO A 25 -16.20 -10.49 0.62
CA PRO A 25 -16.56 -10.26 2.01
C PRO A 25 -17.61 -11.23 2.53
N LEU A 26 -18.47 -11.79 1.68
CA LEU A 26 -19.45 -12.80 2.09
C LEU A 26 -18.77 -14.09 2.50
N THR A 27 -17.76 -14.51 1.74
CA THR A 27 -16.98 -15.73 2.05
C THR A 27 -16.10 -15.53 3.29
N TYR A 28 -15.29 -14.47 3.34
CA TYR A 28 -14.24 -14.34 4.35
C TYR A 28 -14.71 -13.63 5.63
N MET A 29 -15.61 -12.65 5.53
CA MET A 29 -16.08 -11.91 6.71
C MET A 29 -17.40 -12.48 7.27
N ARG A 30 -18.37 -12.77 6.40
CA ARG A 30 -19.70 -13.23 6.80
C ARG A 30 -19.82 -14.75 6.87
N LYS A 31 -18.90 -15.50 6.25
CA LYS A 31 -18.91 -16.98 6.16
C LYS A 31 -20.24 -17.52 5.62
N VAL A 32 -20.77 -16.88 4.59
CA VAL A 32 -22.01 -17.27 3.91
C VAL A 32 -21.78 -18.54 3.14
N ASP A 33 -22.81 -19.41 3.04
CA ASP A 33 -22.75 -20.64 2.26
C ASP A 33 -22.42 -20.36 0.78
N SER A 34 -21.43 -21.08 0.26
CA SER A 34 -20.94 -20.90 -1.11
C SER A 34 -22.00 -21.20 -2.16
N ASN A 35 -22.97 -22.08 -1.88
CA ASN A 35 -24.05 -22.42 -2.80
C ASN A 35 -25.02 -21.23 -2.92
N LEU A 36 -25.31 -20.56 -1.80
CA LEU A 36 -26.16 -19.37 -1.79
C LEU A 36 -25.50 -18.23 -2.58
N ILE A 37 -24.19 -18.01 -2.39
CA ILE A 37 -23.44 -16.98 -3.13
C ILE A 37 -23.47 -17.30 -4.64
N LYS A 38 -23.28 -18.56 -5.03
CA LYS A 38 -23.34 -19.00 -6.43
C LYS A 38 -24.73 -18.80 -7.02
N GLN A 39 -25.78 -19.20 -6.30
CA GLN A 39 -27.16 -19.01 -6.73
C GLN A 39 -27.45 -17.53 -7.03
N TYR A 40 -27.21 -16.65 -6.08
CA TYR A 40 -27.45 -15.19 -6.27
C TYR A 40 -26.56 -14.58 -7.35
N SER A 41 -25.31 -15.04 -7.48
CA SER A 41 -24.45 -14.58 -8.56
C SER A 41 -25.00 -14.96 -9.94
N GLN A 42 -25.54 -16.17 -10.09
CA GLN A 42 -26.16 -16.62 -11.33
C GLN A 42 -27.45 -15.83 -11.66
N GLU A 43 -28.29 -15.58 -10.66
CA GLU A 43 -29.50 -14.75 -10.84
C GLU A 43 -29.16 -13.34 -11.31
N ILE A 44 -28.11 -12.73 -10.75
CA ILE A 44 -27.62 -11.38 -11.13
C ILE A 44 -27.04 -11.41 -12.55
N GLU A 45 -26.25 -12.41 -12.90
CA GLU A 45 -25.70 -12.56 -14.26
C GLU A 45 -26.81 -12.73 -15.31
N GLN A 46 -27.88 -13.49 -15.01
CA GLN A 46 -29.06 -13.64 -15.89
C GLN A 46 -29.80 -12.31 -16.10
N SER A 47 -29.72 -11.40 -15.14
CA SER A 47 -30.27 -10.02 -15.26
C SER A 47 -29.37 -9.07 -16.05
N ASN A 48 -28.42 -9.57 -16.85
CA ASN A 48 -27.45 -8.81 -17.64
C ASN A 48 -26.49 -7.91 -16.83
N VAL A 49 -26.36 -8.10 -15.53
CA VAL A 49 -25.40 -7.39 -14.70
C VAL A 49 -24.08 -8.16 -14.68
N LYS A 50 -23.10 -7.69 -15.46
CA LYS A 50 -21.75 -8.24 -15.46
C LYS A 50 -20.92 -7.54 -14.40
N SER A 51 -20.49 -8.27 -13.38
CA SER A 51 -19.56 -7.76 -12.36
C SER A 51 -18.36 -8.70 -12.22
N SER A 52 -17.16 -8.12 -12.22
CA SER A 52 -15.93 -8.85 -11.92
C SER A 52 -15.86 -9.26 -10.43
N TYR A 53 -16.66 -8.61 -9.59
CA TYR A 53 -16.71 -8.84 -8.13
C TYR A 53 -18.08 -9.39 -7.75
N LYS A 54 -18.25 -10.70 -7.91
CA LYS A 54 -19.54 -11.39 -7.74
C LYS A 54 -20.16 -11.18 -6.37
N GLU A 55 -19.40 -11.32 -5.29
CA GLU A 55 -19.91 -11.14 -3.93
C GLU A 55 -20.32 -9.70 -3.62
N ILE A 56 -19.57 -8.72 -4.15
CA ILE A 56 -19.92 -7.30 -4.04
C ILE A 56 -21.24 -7.02 -4.78
N ALA A 57 -21.43 -7.64 -5.96
CA ALA A 57 -22.70 -7.54 -6.67
C ALA A 57 -23.84 -8.20 -5.88
N VAL A 58 -23.64 -9.36 -5.27
CA VAL A 58 -24.63 -10.00 -4.40
C VAL A 58 -25.04 -9.09 -3.25
N ILE A 59 -24.07 -8.44 -2.58
CA ILE A 59 -24.36 -7.48 -1.50
C ILE A 59 -25.19 -6.30 -2.04
N ALA A 60 -24.80 -5.74 -3.18
CA ALA A 60 -25.46 -4.57 -3.75
C ALA A 60 -26.90 -4.84 -4.20
N TYR A 61 -27.17 -6.01 -4.77
CA TYR A 61 -28.48 -6.32 -5.38
C TYR A 61 -29.38 -7.17 -4.49
N LYS A 62 -28.83 -8.01 -3.62
CA LYS A 62 -29.60 -8.95 -2.77
C LYS A 62 -29.51 -8.63 -1.28
N GLY A 63 -28.58 -7.77 -0.87
CA GLY A 63 -28.38 -7.45 0.56
C GLY A 63 -29.59 -6.81 1.23
N SER A 64 -30.42 -6.04 0.50
CA SER A 64 -31.65 -5.47 1.05
C SER A 64 -32.79 -6.50 1.21
N GLU A 65 -32.74 -7.61 0.42
CA GLU A 65 -33.77 -8.64 0.40
C GLU A 65 -33.45 -9.78 1.37
N ASP A 66 -32.16 -10.10 1.55
CA ASP A 66 -31.71 -11.21 2.38
C ASP A 66 -30.64 -10.76 3.38
N SER A 67 -30.98 -10.81 4.67
CA SER A 67 -30.09 -10.45 5.78
C SER A 67 -28.81 -11.31 5.86
N ARG A 68 -28.84 -12.54 5.31
CA ARG A 68 -27.65 -13.41 5.31
C ARG A 68 -26.51 -12.86 4.45
N VAL A 69 -26.85 -12.17 3.35
CA VAL A 69 -25.90 -11.53 2.44
C VAL A 69 -25.82 -10.01 2.64
N TYR A 70 -26.53 -9.47 3.61
CA TYR A 70 -26.47 -8.04 3.94
C TYR A 70 -25.12 -7.68 4.56
N LEU A 71 -24.47 -6.68 4.01
CA LEU A 71 -23.32 -5.99 4.60
C LEU A 71 -23.48 -4.50 4.34
N ASN A 72 -23.38 -3.70 5.40
CA ASN A 72 -23.43 -2.25 5.23
C ASN A 72 -22.17 -1.76 4.50
N MET A 73 -22.30 -1.44 3.24
CA MET A 73 -21.24 -0.92 2.38
C MET A 73 -21.33 0.58 2.16
N ASN A 74 -22.07 1.29 3.03
CA ASN A 74 -22.17 2.75 2.98
C ASN A 74 -21.17 3.37 3.95
N PHE A 75 -20.29 4.21 3.45
CA PHE A 75 -19.32 4.96 4.25
C PHE A 75 -19.44 6.45 3.95
N LEU A 76 -19.88 7.24 4.90
CA LEU A 76 -20.07 8.70 4.76
C LEU A 76 -20.91 9.09 3.53
N GLY A 77 -21.93 8.31 3.19
CA GLY A 77 -22.78 8.53 2.02
C GLY A 77 -22.17 8.06 0.69
N LEU A 78 -21.03 7.38 0.74
CA LEU A 78 -20.39 6.74 -0.41
C LEU A 78 -20.71 5.24 -0.40
N ASP A 79 -21.15 4.74 -1.54
CA ASP A 79 -21.43 3.31 -1.74
C ASP A 79 -20.13 2.59 -2.12
N LEU A 80 -19.60 1.82 -1.19
CA LEU A 80 -18.33 1.10 -1.34
C LEU A 80 -18.42 -0.11 -2.29
N THR A 81 -19.62 -0.52 -2.71
CA THR A 81 -19.80 -1.59 -3.70
C THR A 81 -19.50 -1.12 -5.12
N LYS A 82 -19.56 0.19 -5.36
CA LYS A 82 -19.35 0.77 -6.69
C LYS A 82 -17.91 0.64 -7.15
N VAL A 83 -17.76 0.33 -8.43
CA VAL A 83 -16.47 0.33 -9.14
C VAL A 83 -16.39 1.61 -9.97
N PRO A 84 -15.38 2.47 -9.83
CA PRO A 84 -15.29 3.73 -10.55
C PRO A 84 -15.40 3.57 -12.05
N MET A 85 -14.69 2.60 -12.64
CA MET A 85 -14.71 2.34 -14.08
C MET A 85 -16.09 1.93 -14.63
N GLN A 86 -16.96 1.36 -13.80
CA GLN A 86 -18.31 0.95 -14.19
C GLN A 86 -19.35 2.04 -13.92
N ASN A 87 -19.00 3.08 -13.15
CA ASN A 87 -19.91 4.13 -12.71
C ASN A 87 -19.39 5.53 -13.06
N LEU A 88 -18.88 5.71 -14.27
CA LEU A 88 -18.21 6.95 -14.73
C LEU A 88 -19.06 8.21 -14.61
N LYS A 89 -20.40 8.08 -14.63
CA LYS A 89 -21.34 9.20 -14.55
C LYS A 89 -21.61 9.67 -13.10
N ASP A 90 -21.22 8.88 -12.10
CA ASP A 90 -21.40 9.22 -10.68
C ASP A 90 -20.15 9.89 -10.12
N PRO A 91 -20.14 11.21 -9.88
CA PRO A 91 -18.97 11.92 -9.39
C PRO A 91 -18.51 11.44 -8.00
N LYS A 92 -19.40 10.84 -7.21
CA LYS A 92 -19.08 10.35 -5.87
C LYS A 92 -18.05 9.21 -5.88
N VAL A 93 -18.00 8.42 -6.96
CA VAL A 93 -17.05 7.29 -7.05
C VAL A 93 -15.59 7.74 -7.16
N TYR A 94 -15.34 8.99 -7.51
CA TYR A 94 -13.99 9.54 -7.63
C TYR A 94 -13.45 10.14 -6.33
N ILE A 95 -14.29 10.38 -5.33
CA ILE A 95 -13.89 11.03 -4.08
C ILE A 95 -12.76 10.25 -3.39
N ILE A 96 -12.95 8.95 -3.18
CA ILE A 96 -11.94 8.11 -2.50
C ILE A 96 -10.65 7.98 -3.31
N PRO A 97 -10.67 7.63 -4.62
CA PRO A 97 -9.47 7.59 -5.45
C PRO A 97 -8.71 8.92 -5.50
N VAL A 98 -9.40 10.05 -5.60
CA VAL A 98 -8.75 11.38 -5.63
C VAL A 98 -8.09 11.68 -4.28
N LEU A 99 -8.77 11.44 -3.17
CA LEU A 99 -8.18 11.59 -1.83
C LEU A 99 -6.97 10.67 -1.64
N TYR A 100 -7.05 9.43 -2.15
CA TYR A 100 -5.92 8.51 -2.12
C TYR A 100 -4.71 9.06 -2.89
N ILE A 101 -4.92 9.60 -4.09
CA ILE A 101 -3.85 10.21 -4.90
C ILE A 101 -3.21 11.38 -4.15
N ILE A 102 -4.01 12.27 -3.54
CA ILE A 102 -3.50 13.39 -2.77
C ILE A 102 -2.65 12.92 -1.59
N THR A 103 -3.17 11.99 -0.79
CA THR A 103 -2.42 11.46 0.38
C THR A 103 -1.18 10.69 -0.04
N MET A 104 -1.21 10.01 -1.18
CA MET A 104 -0.05 9.34 -1.76
C MET A 104 1.08 10.32 -2.11
N PHE A 105 0.76 11.45 -2.77
CA PHE A 105 1.77 12.48 -3.07
C PHE A 105 2.36 13.09 -1.80
N VAL A 106 1.53 13.33 -0.79
CA VAL A 106 1.99 13.78 0.53
C VAL A 106 2.96 12.77 1.15
N ASN A 107 2.59 11.48 1.12
CA ASN A 107 3.42 10.40 1.66
C ASN A 107 4.76 10.30 0.91
N ILE A 108 4.77 10.35 -0.42
CA ILE A 108 6.00 10.33 -1.23
C ILE A 108 6.90 11.51 -0.84
N LYS A 109 6.34 12.72 -0.72
CA LYS A 109 7.11 13.92 -0.36
C LYS A 109 7.73 13.82 1.05
N ILE A 110 6.97 13.32 2.02
CA ILE A 110 7.46 13.09 3.39
C ILE A 110 8.55 12.02 3.37
N ASN A 111 8.30 10.87 2.72
CA ASN A 111 9.25 9.78 2.62
C ASN A 111 10.58 10.21 1.98
N THR A 112 10.50 10.96 0.88
CA THR A 112 11.70 11.48 0.19
C THR A 112 12.50 12.44 1.08
N ARG A 113 11.83 13.27 1.89
CA ARG A 113 12.52 14.14 2.85
C ARG A 113 13.22 13.35 3.94
N LEU A 114 12.52 12.39 4.55
CA LEU A 114 13.08 11.54 5.60
C LEU A 114 14.26 10.69 5.10
N MET A 115 14.17 10.16 3.86
CA MET A 115 15.27 9.41 3.26
C MET A 115 16.50 10.29 3.01
N LYS A 116 16.35 11.50 2.49
CA LYS A 116 17.46 12.44 2.30
C LYS A 116 18.15 12.81 3.62
N THR A 117 17.36 13.05 4.66
CA THR A 117 17.91 13.36 5.99
C THR A 117 18.71 12.16 6.54
N LYS A 118 18.21 10.95 6.38
CA LYS A 118 18.90 9.73 6.80
C LYS A 118 20.21 9.50 6.04
N GLU A 119 20.19 9.69 4.72
CA GLU A 119 21.37 9.57 3.86
C GLU A 119 22.45 10.61 4.22
N GLN A 120 22.06 11.84 4.58
CA GLN A 120 22.98 12.85 5.05
C GLN A 120 23.62 12.50 6.39
N LEU A 121 22.82 11.96 7.32
CA LEU A 121 23.32 11.49 8.63
C LEU A 121 24.26 10.31 8.50
N ASP A 122 23.97 9.36 7.59
CA ASP A 122 24.82 8.20 7.38
C ASP A 122 26.16 8.61 6.74
N LYS A 123 26.16 9.52 5.76
CA LYS A 123 27.39 10.11 5.20
C LYS A 123 28.23 10.85 6.24
N GLU A 124 27.59 11.59 7.11
CA GLU A 124 28.27 12.31 8.19
C GLU A 124 28.89 11.34 9.22
N LYS A 125 28.20 10.23 9.52
CA LYS A 125 28.74 9.14 10.38
C LYS A 125 29.92 8.45 9.73
N GLU A 126 29.85 8.15 8.43
CA GLU A 126 30.95 7.56 7.68
C GLU A 126 32.16 8.49 7.60
N GLU A 127 32.00 9.80 7.38
CA GLU A 127 33.09 10.76 7.41
C GLU A 127 33.73 10.87 8.81
N LYS A 128 32.90 10.87 9.86
CA LYS A 128 33.41 10.89 11.24
C LYS A 128 34.14 9.58 11.58
N ALA A 129 33.68 8.43 11.08
CA ALA A 129 34.35 7.16 11.26
C ALA A 129 35.69 7.11 10.50
N LYS A 130 35.73 7.59 9.24
CA LYS A 130 36.98 7.69 8.46
C LYS A 130 37.99 8.63 9.11
N LYS A 131 37.58 9.81 9.59
CA LYS A 131 38.45 10.73 10.33
C LYS A 131 38.98 10.15 11.64
N LYS A 132 38.20 9.31 12.35
CA LYS A 132 38.67 8.59 13.53
C LYS A 132 39.67 7.49 13.18
N LEU A 133 39.48 6.77 12.09
CA LEU A 133 40.42 5.74 11.57
C LEU A 133 41.73 6.39 11.11
N GLU A 134 41.68 7.50 10.38
CA GLU A 134 42.87 8.26 9.97
C GLU A 134 43.64 8.85 11.15
N ALA A 135 42.95 9.21 12.25
CA ALA A 135 43.59 9.69 13.46
C ALA A 135 44.23 8.56 14.29
N THR A 136 43.85 7.31 14.09
CA THR A 136 44.33 6.15 14.84
C THR A 136 45.43 5.36 14.11
N ASN A 137 45.49 5.45 12.76
CA ASN A 137 46.49 4.75 11.93
C ASN A 137 47.58 5.69 11.46
N LYS A 138 48.54 5.94 12.34
CA LYS A 138 49.92 6.25 11.96
C LYS A 138 50.74 4.98 12.21
N ASP A 139 50.49 3.98 11.48
CA ASP A 139 51.44 2.89 11.15
C ASP A 139 50.67 1.69 10.56
N ASP A 140 51.19 1.27 9.42
CA ASP A 140 51.05 -0.04 8.75
C ASP A 140 49.81 -0.37 7.91
N GLU A 141 50.20 -0.50 6.62
CA GLU A 141 49.71 -1.38 5.58
C GLU A 141 48.35 -1.14 4.93
N LYS A 142 48.48 -0.74 3.67
CA LYS A 142 47.46 -0.75 2.61
C LYS A 142 46.93 -2.16 2.43
N PHE A 143 45.67 -2.38 2.79
CA PHE A 143 44.87 -3.45 2.25
C PHE A 143 43.89 -2.88 1.23
N ASP A 144 44.09 -3.24 -0.04
CA ASP A 144 43.24 -2.85 -1.15
C ASP A 144 41.84 -3.42 -1.01
N ALA A 145 40.92 -2.65 -0.45
CA ALA A 145 39.48 -2.95 -0.37
C ALA A 145 38.69 -2.31 -1.55
N GLU A 146 39.35 -2.08 -2.70
CA GLU A 146 38.78 -1.30 -3.82
C GLU A 146 38.21 -2.14 -4.97
N VAL A 147 37.95 -3.43 -4.82
CA VAL A 147 37.54 -4.28 -5.96
C VAL A 147 36.14 -4.91 -5.86
N VAL A 148 35.31 -4.64 -4.87
CA VAL A 148 33.97 -5.28 -4.76
C VAL A 148 32.79 -4.32 -4.82
N ALA A 149 32.99 -3.03 -5.08
CA ALA A 149 31.91 -2.03 -5.06
C ALA A 149 31.24 -1.79 -6.42
N ASP A 150 31.69 -2.40 -7.52
CA ASP A 150 31.33 -1.90 -8.88
C ASP A 150 30.34 -2.79 -9.68
N GLU A 151 29.75 -3.84 -9.13
CA GLU A 151 28.83 -4.72 -9.86
C GLU A 151 27.48 -5.01 -9.19
N LEU A 152 27.08 -4.28 -8.15
CA LEU A 152 25.72 -4.40 -7.64
C LEU A 152 24.86 -3.27 -8.23
N PRO A 153 23.79 -3.58 -8.99
CA PRO A 153 22.88 -2.54 -9.44
C PRO A 153 22.44 -1.72 -8.23
N ASP A 154 22.67 -0.42 -8.31
CA ASP A 154 22.43 0.55 -7.25
C ASP A 154 21.08 0.27 -6.57
N MET A 155 21.12 -0.36 -5.39
CA MET A 155 19.91 -0.68 -4.60
C MET A 155 19.10 0.57 -4.30
N GLN A 156 19.72 1.76 -4.35
CA GLN A 156 19.02 3.03 -4.23
C GLN A 156 18.17 3.36 -5.46
N SER A 157 18.66 3.07 -6.67
CA SER A 157 17.90 3.29 -7.90
C SER A 157 16.72 2.34 -8.00
N MET A 158 16.88 1.08 -7.59
CA MET A 158 15.79 0.11 -7.51
C MET A 158 14.75 0.52 -6.46
N THR A 159 15.17 0.98 -5.29
CA THR A 159 14.25 1.45 -4.23
C THR A 159 13.51 2.71 -4.66
N LYS A 160 14.17 3.64 -5.36
CA LYS A 160 13.52 4.83 -5.94
C LYS A 160 12.49 4.45 -6.98
N SER A 161 12.82 3.54 -7.90
CA SER A 161 11.91 3.04 -8.93
C SER A 161 10.67 2.36 -8.30
N MET A 162 10.86 1.49 -7.31
CA MET A 162 9.76 0.84 -6.59
C MET A 162 8.86 1.84 -5.86
N ASN A 163 9.42 2.91 -5.30
CA ASN A 163 8.65 3.95 -4.61
C ASN A 163 7.66 4.70 -5.53
N TYR A 164 7.92 4.76 -6.83
CA TYR A 164 7.00 5.36 -7.81
C TYR A 164 6.12 4.34 -8.51
N MET A 165 6.63 3.14 -8.78
CA MET A 165 5.91 2.09 -9.50
C MET A 165 4.72 1.54 -8.70
N MET A 166 4.90 1.30 -7.39
CA MET A 166 3.82 0.84 -6.51
C MET A 166 2.63 1.80 -6.45
N PRO A 167 2.82 3.12 -6.21
CA PRO A 167 1.73 4.08 -6.24
C PRO A 167 0.97 4.15 -7.55
N ILE A 168 1.68 4.13 -8.68
CA ILE A 168 1.05 4.17 -10.01
C ILE A 168 0.16 2.94 -10.21
N MET A 169 0.66 1.75 -9.89
CA MET A 169 -0.11 0.51 -9.98
C MET A 169 -1.34 0.53 -9.07
N SER A 170 -1.23 1.11 -7.87
CA SER A 170 -2.35 1.23 -6.93
C SER A 170 -3.46 2.16 -7.46
N ILE A 171 -3.13 3.21 -8.21
CA ILE A 171 -4.11 4.08 -8.86
C ILE A 171 -4.92 3.29 -9.89
N PHE A 172 -4.25 2.52 -10.76
CA PHE A 172 -4.93 1.68 -11.75
C PHE A 172 -5.89 0.69 -11.10
N ILE A 173 -5.42 -0.02 -10.07
CA ILE A 173 -6.26 -0.98 -9.35
C ILE A 173 -7.42 -0.25 -8.65
N GLY A 174 -7.20 0.94 -8.09
CA GLY A 174 -8.24 1.74 -7.42
C GLY A 174 -9.37 2.19 -8.35
N ILE A 175 -9.13 2.28 -9.67
CA ILE A 175 -10.15 2.61 -10.67
C ILE A 175 -10.97 1.39 -11.09
N ILE A 176 -10.35 0.21 -11.14
CA ILE A 176 -11.00 -1.04 -11.59
C ILE A 176 -11.58 -1.87 -10.44
N ALA A 177 -11.19 -1.59 -9.21
CA ALA A 177 -11.65 -2.27 -8.01
C ALA A 177 -12.83 -1.56 -7.34
N PRO A 178 -13.59 -2.24 -6.47
CA PRO A 178 -14.63 -1.62 -5.64
C PRO A 178 -14.04 -0.53 -4.74
N LEU A 179 -14.83 0.51 -4.48
CA LEU A 179 -14.40 1.64 -3.63
C LEU A 179 -13.95 1.23 -2.23
N GLY A 180 -14.41 0.11 -1.72
CA GLY A 180 -13.95 -0.46 -0.44
C GLY A 180 -12.44 -0.74 -0.42
N LEU A 181 -11.87 -1.23 -1.53
CA LEU A 181 -10.42 -1.43 -1.65
C LEU A 181 -9.65 -0.11 -1.71
N SER A 182 -10.16 0.85 -2.46
CA SER A 182 -9.57 2.20 -2.53
C SER A 182 -9.61 2.90 -1.18
N LEU A 183 -10.68 2.73 -0.40
CA LEU A 183 -10.81 3.24 0.97
C LEU A 183 -9.75 2.60 1.89
N TYR A 184 -9.57 1.28 1.81
CA TYR A 184 -8.52 0.62 2.57
C TYR A 184 -7.13 1.21 2.26
N TRP A 185 -6.80 1.41 1.00
CA TRP A 185 -5.51 2.01 0.63
C TRP A 185 -5.37 3.46 1.09
N LEU A 186 -6.45 4.25 1.01
CA LEU A 186 -6.47 5.61 1.56
C LEU A 186 -6.15 5.60 3.06
N LEU A 187 -6.86 4.79 3.84
CA LEU A 187 -6.66 4.70 5.29
C LEU A 187 -5.26 4.18 5.63
N SER A 188 -4.79 3.13 4.95
CA SER A 188 -3.43 2.59 5.14
C SER A 188 -2.36 3.65 4.85
N ASN A 189 -2.55 4.44 3.80
CA ASN A 189 -1.60 5.50 3.42
C ASN A 189 -1.55 6.62 4.46
N VAL A 190 -2.70 7.02 4.99
CA VAL A 190 -2.80 8.01 6.06
C VAL A 190 -2.14 7.50 7.34
N LEU A 191 -2.46 6.26 7.76
CA LEU A 191 -1.89 5.64 8.97
C LEU A 191 -0.37 5.50 8.86
N ASN A 192 0.15 5.01 7.74
CA ASN A 192 1.58 4.91 7.48
C ASN A 192 2.27 6.28 7.52
N THR A 193 1.61 7.33 7.04
CA THR A 193 2.15 8.69 7.09
C THR A 193 2.25 9.18 8.53
N VAL A 194 1.18 8.98 9.32
CA VAL A 194 1.14 9.37 10.74
C VAL A 194 2.20 8.60 11.54
N GLU A 195 2.31 7.29 11.34
CA GLU A 195 3.31 6.44 11.98
C GLU A 195 4.73 6.94 11.70
N ARG A 196 5.06 7.20 10.44
CA ARG A 196 6.39 7.70 10.04
C ARG A 196 6.72 9.06 10.66
N LEU A 197 5.74 9.97 10.69
CA LEU A 197 5.92 11.27 11.32
C LEU A 197 6.11 11.14 12.84
N ALA A 198 5.37 10.25 13.50
CA ALA A 198 5.51 10.00 14.93
C ALA A 198 6.90 9.42 15.25
N ILE A 199 7.32 8.39 14.50
CA ILE A 199 8.63 7.77 14.65
C ILE A 199 9.75 8.79 14.42
N SER A 200 9.69 9.55 13.34
CA SER A 200 10.67 10.61 13.02
C SER A 200 10.82 11.62 14.17
N LYS A 201 9.69 12.03 14.76
CA LYS A 201 9.68 13.01 15.87
C LYS A 201 10.24 12.44 17.18
N ILE A 202 10.03 11.15 17.43
CA ILE A 202 10.56 10.47 18.63
C ILE A 202 12.08 10.31 18.52
N PHE A 203 12.58 9.90 17.34
CA PHE A 203 14.01 9.69 17.15
C PHE A 203 14.80 11.00 17.09
N SER A 204 14.27 12.06 16.46
CA SER A 204 14.96 13.37 16.47
C SER A 204 15.11 13.92 17.88
N LYS A 205 14.12 13.72 18.76
CA LYS A 205 14.17 14.18 20.15
C LYS A 205 15.17 13.41 21.03
N LYS A 206 15.56 12.21 20.59
CA LYS A 206 16.52 11.36 21.31
C LYS A 206 17.97 11.63 20.93
N GLU A 207 18.22 12.31 19.80
CA GLU A 207 19.56 12.77 19.38
C GLU A 207 19.91 14.15 19.95
N GLU A 208 18.92 14.93 20.42
CA GLU A 208 19.14 16.25 21.05
C GLU A 208 19.30 16.16 22.60
N ALA A 209 19.10 14.99 23.20
CA ALA A 209 19.21 14.76 24.63
C ALA A 209 20.46 13.91 24.99
#